data_e0849a4757eee1fbe38c3f0cf85cbb28
#
_entry.id   e0849a4757eee1fbe38c3f0cf85cbb28
#
_cell.length_a   1.000
_cell.length_b   1.000
_cell.length_c   1.000
_cell.angle_alpha   90.00
_cell.angle_beta   90.00
_cell.angle_gamma   90.00
#
_symmetry.space_group_name_H-M   'P 1'
#
loop_
_entity.id
_entity.type
_entity.pdbx_description
1 polymer ?
#
loop_
_entity_poly.entity_id
_entity_poly.type
_entity_poly.pdbx_seq_one_letter_code
_entity_poly.pdbx_strand_id
1 'polypeptide(L)'
;MKISWLGQAGFRLVTDNGTVIMIDPYLSDTLRYKKGESYRREVPMRDELLDSHVDVVILTHIHDDHTDFGTLDRLLAANGPVAVLAPVNVLAALRARYARAENYMLFDPGIEITLNGIRFSSTYAAHSDEHPIGVVIEGDGKVICHTGDTMFHKRLPSEYPQGADLLMLPINGSGYNMNAVDAARLTAILAPKAVLPMHWDMFKAYGCDVNEFISEFRDGGQRILVPEHYAEFEV
;
A
#
# COMPACT_ATOMS: atom_id res chain seq x y z
N MET A 1 0.12 -17.39 0.20
CA MET A 1 0.49 -16.01 0.63
C MET A 1 -0.51 -15.49 1.63
N LYS A 2 -0.05 -15.08 2.84
CA LYS A 2 -0.87 -14.47 3.90
C LYS A 2 -0.76 -12.96 3.84
N ILE A 3 -1.86 -12.25 4.06
CA ILE A 3 -1.93 -10.79 3.96
C ILE A 3 -2.55 -10.24 5.24
N SER A 4 -2.00 -9.14 5.77
CA SER A 4 -2.61 -8.38 6.87
C SER A 4 -2.68 -6.90 6.49
N TRP A 5 -3.83 -6.29 6.73
CA TRP A 5 -3.99 -4.85 6.55
C TRP A 5 -3.54 -4.11 7.82
N LEU A 6 -2.58 -3.21 7.67
CA LEU A 6 -1.99 -2.44 8.78
C LEU A 6 -2.73 -1.12 9.05
N GLY A 7 -3.77 -0.86 8.26
CA GLY A 7 -4.50 0.40 8.20
C GLY A 7 -3.93 1.35 7.13
N GLN A 8 -4.67 2.40 6.78
CA GLN A 8 -4.37 3.33 5.70
C GLN A 8 -4.11 2.57 4.39
N ALA A 9 -2.95 2.77 3.75
CA ALA A 9 -2.48 2.00 2.59
C ALA A 9 -1.43 0.94 2.98
N GLY A 10 -1.27 0.67 4.28
CA GLY A 10 -0.24 -0.23 4.80
C GLY A 10 -0.65 -1.69 4.76
N PHE A 11 0.21 -2.56 4.21
CA PHE A 11 -0.01 -4.00 4.17
C PHE A 11 1.26 -4.77 4.54
N ARG A 12 1.06 -5.93 5.18
CA ARG A 12 2.09 -6.92 5.40
C ARG A 12 1.71 -8.21 4.68
N LEU A 13 2.61 -8.72 3.84
CA LEU A 13 2.45 -9.97 3.11
C LEU A 13 3.51 -10.96 3.58
N VAL A 14 3.13 -12.21 3.76
CA VAL A 14 4.05 -13.32 4.05
C VAL A 14 3.84 -14.40 3.00
N THR A 15 4.88 -14.70 2.27
CA THR A 15 4.85 -15.71 1.21
C THR A 15 5.07 -17.12 1.78
N ASP A 16 4.78 -18.14 0.99
CA ASP A 16 4.91 -19.55 1.39
C ASP A 16 6.37 -19.94 1.70
N ASN A 17 7.35 -19.25 1.09
CA ASN A 17 8.77 -19.43 1.40
C ASN A 17 9.25 -18.61 2.61
N GLY A 18 8.34 -17.89 3.28
CA GLY A 18 8.61 -17.11 4.48
C GLY A 18 9.11 -15.69 4.25
N THR A 19 9.20 -15.21 2.99
CA THR A 19 9.57 -13.81 2.71
C THR A 19 8.49 -12.85 3.22
N VAL A 20 8.90 -11.86 4.01
CA VAL A 20 8.03 -10.83 4.59
C VAL A 20 8.18 -9.53 3.81
N ILE A 21 7.06 -9.04 3.29
CA ILE A 21 6.96 -7.79 2.53
C ILE A 21 6.08 -6.83 3.29
N MET A 22 6.49 -5.57 3.42
CA MET A 22 5.62 -4.49 3.90
C MET A 22 5.49 -3.42 2.80
N ILE A 23 4.25 -3.00 2.55
CA ILE A 23 3.92 -1.88 1.65
C ILE A 23 3.44 -0.73 2.53
N ASP A 24 3.98 0.47 2.35
CA ASP A 24 3.58 1.72 3.01
C ASP A 24 3.27 1.55 4.52
N PRO A 25 4.15 0.95 5.33
CA PRO A 25 3.85 0.69 6.73
C PRO A 25 3.77 2.00 7.51
N TYR A 26 2.54 2.44 7.84
CA TYR A 26 2.29 3.55 8.73
C TYR A 26 1.89 3.01 10.11
N LEU A 27 2.88 2.79 10.98
CA LEU A 27 2.72 2.20 12.32
C LEU A 27 3.05 3.18 13.46
N SER A 28 3.27 4.47 13.14
CA SER A 28 3.48 5.55 14.11
C SER A 28 2.24 6.45 14.21
N ASP A 29 2.32 7.52 14.99
CA ASP A 29 1.31 8.59 15.03
C ASP A 29 1.93 9.93 14.57
N THR A 30 2.89 9.87 13.64
CA THR A 30 3.69 11.02 13.18
C THR A 30 2.83 12.14 12.61
N LEU A 31 1.78 11.81 11.84
CA LEU A 31 0.89 12.81 11.25
C LEU A 31 0.12 13.64 12.28
N ARG A 32 -0.30 13.05 13.40
CA ARG A 32 -0.92 13.79 14.49
C ARG A 32 -0.01 14.92 14.99
N TYR A 33 1.28 14.61 15.17
CA TYR A 33 2.24 15.61 15.65
C TYR A 33 2.59 16.66 14.60
N LYS A 34 2.52 16.32 13.32
CA LYS A 34 2.82 17.24 12.22
C LYS A 34 1.63 18.10 11.80
N LYS A 35 0.39 17.53 11.79
CA LYS A 35 -0.80 18.12 11.18
C LYS A 35 -1.97 18.34 12.16
N GLY A 36 -1.87 17.84 13.40
CA GLY A 36 -2.87 18.03 14.47
C GLY A 36 -3.82 16.86 14.68
N GLU A 37 -4.76 17.03 15.63
CA GLU A 37 -5.62 15.94 16.16
C GLU A 37 -6.53 15.28 15.12
N SER A 38 -6.92 15.96 14.05
CA SER A 38 -7.72 15.34 12.98
C SER A 38 -6.97 14.26 12.20
N TYR A 39 -5.64 14.22 12.33
CA TYR A 39 -4.74 13.22 11.76
C TYR A 39 -4.26 12.19 12.79
N ARG A 40 -4.85 12.16 13.97
CA ARG A 40 -4.62 11.09 14.93
C ARG A 40 -5.10 9.77 14.34
N ARG A 41 -4.32 8.71 14.57
CA ARG A 41 -4.74 7.35 14.20
C ARG A 41 -6.02 6.96 14.94
N GLU A 42 -7.01 6.47 14.22
CA GLU A 42 -8.20 5.79 14.78
C GLU A 42 -7.92 4.27 14.93
N VAL A 43 -6.98 3.72 14.15
CA VAL A 43 -6.54 2.32 14.24
C VAL A 43 -5.46 2.20 15.32
N PRO A 44 -5.61 1.32 16.33
CA PRO A 44 -4.61 1.14 17.38
C PRO A 44 -3.22 0.78 16.84
N MET A 45 -2.17 1.33 17.45
CA MET A 45 -0.78 0.94 17.12
C MET A 45 -0.48 -0.49 17.57
N ARG A 46 0.41 -1.14 16.85
CA ARG A 46 0.96 -2.46 17.14
C ARG A 46 2.48 -2.37 17.20
N ASP A 47 2.99 -2.00 18.36
CA ASP A 47 4.43 -1.77 18.58
C ASP A 47 5.29 -2.97 18.23
N GLU A 48 4.76 -4.19 18.42
CA GLU A 48 5.43 -5.43 18.06
C GLU A 48 5.75 -5.56 16.57
N LEU A 49 4.99 -4.87 15.71
CA LEU A 49 5.25 -4.87 14.27
C LEU A 49 6.44 -3.97 13.88
N LEU A 50 6.76 -2.97 14.69
CA LEU A 50 7.89 -2.06 14.46
C LEU A 50 9.25 -2.77 14.63
N ASP A 51 9.28 -3.82 15.44
CA ASP A 51 10.48 -4.63 15.68
C ASP A 51 10.40 -6.01 15.01
N SER A 52 9.35 -6.23 14.16
CA SER A 52 9.17 -7.52 13.48
C SER A 52 10.12 -7.67 12.29
N HIS A 53 10.35 -8.93 11.90
CA HIS A 53 11.14 -9.23 10.72
C HIS A 53 10.48 -8.71 9.44
N VAL A 54 11.29 -8.11 8.55
CA VAL A 54 10.93 -7.71 7.20
C VAL A 54 12.11 -7.91 6.24
N ASP A 55 11.84 -8.47 5.07
CA ASP A 55 12.83 -8.66 4.00
C ASP A 55 12.76 -7.55 2.95
N VAL A 56 11.52 -7.11 2.62
CA VAL A 56 11.25 -6.12 1.58
C VAL A 56 10.29 -5.07 2.10
N VAL A 57 10.66 -3.80 1.96
CA VAL A 57 9.77 -2.66 2.17
C VAL A 57 9.53 -1.98 0.83
N ILE A 58 8.26 -1.75 0.49
CA ILE A 58 7.85 -1.00 -0.70
C ILE A 58 7.23 0.30 -0.21
N LEU A 59 7.72 1.44 -0.73
CA LEU A 59 7.17 2.76 -0.44
C LEU A 59 6.64 3.36 -1.74
N THR A 60 5.35 3.67 -1.78
CA THR A 60 4.70 4.08 -3.03
C THR A 60 4.96 5.54 -3.39
N HIS A 61 5.11 6.42 -2.39
CA HIS A 61 5.39 7.84 -2.58
C HIS A 61 5.81 8.53 -1.28
N ILE A 62 6.16 9.84 -1.34
CA ILE A 62 6.84 10.54 -0.23
C ILE A 62 5.90 11.06 0.88
N HIS A 63 4.58 10.97 0.75
CA HIS A 63 3.69 11.46 1.80
C HIS A 63 3.91 10.74 3.13
N ASP A 64 3.70 11.46 4.24
CA ASP A 64 4.03 11.00 5.59
C ASP A 64 3.24 9.78 6.07
N ASP A 65 2.09 9.49 5.49
CA ASP A 65 1.26 8.31 5.79
C ASP A 65 1.62 7.07 4.93
N HIS A 66 2.62 7.20 4.06
CA HIS A 66 3.20 6.13 3.25
C HIS A 66 4.70 5.98 3.53
N THR A 67 5.48 7.06 3.42
CA THR A 67 6.88 7.10 3.83
C THR A 67 6.98 7.61 5.28
N ASP A 68 6.51 6.79 6.23
CA ASP A 68 6.50 7.15 7.65
C ASP A 68 7.87 6.91 8.30
N PHE A 69 8.64 7.97 8.45
CA PHE A 69 9.94 7.89 9.10
C PHE A 69 9.86 7.45 10.58
N GLY A 70 8.74 7.69 11.26
CA GLY A 70 8.53 7.20 12.63
C GLY A 70 8.50 5.68 12.70
N THR A 71 7.88 5.03 11.71
CA THR A 71 7.91 3.57 11.53
C THR A 71 9.27 3.09 11.02
N LEU A 72 9.80 3.72 9.96
CA LEU A 72 11.02 3.26 9.29
C LEU A 72 12.25 3.32 10.22
N ASP A 73 12.35 4.32 11.10
CA ASP A 73 13.45 4.44 12.06
C ASP A 73 13.59 3.18 12.93
N ARG A 74 12.47 2.63 13.42
CA ARG A 74 12.47 1.41 14.25
C ARG A 74 12.60 0.17 13.39
N LEU A 75 11.81 0.07 12.34
CA LEU A 75 11.75 -1.13 11.48
C LEU A 75 13.12 -1.44 10.85
N LEU A 76 13.81 -0.42 10.32
CA LEU A 76 15.14 -0.59 9.71
C LEU A 76 16.23 -0.80 10.77
N ALA A 77 16.08 -0.26 11.98
CA ALA A 77 17.03 -0.51 13.08
C ALA A 77 16.91 -1.92 13.65
N ALA A 78 15.71 -2.49 13.71
CA ALA A 78 15.45 -3.83 14.24
C ALA A 78 15.88 -4.94 13.27
N ASN A 79 16.01 -4.63 11.98
CA ASN A 79 16.34 -5.60 10.95
C ASN A 79 17.79 -5.44 10.44
N GLY A 80 18.31 -6.48 9.81
CA GLY A 80 19.53 -6.43 9.01
C GLY A 80 19.31 -5.61 7.71
N PRO A 81 20.11 -5.82 6.67
CA PRO A 81 19.89 -5.17 5.38
C PRO A 81 18.52 -5.55 4.80
N VAL A 82 17.63 -4.56 4.71
CA VAL A 82 16.28 -4.68 4.13
C VAL A 82 16.33 -4.21 2.68
N ALA A 83 15.70 -4.93 1.76
CA ALA A 83 15.48 -4.41 0.41
C ALA A 83 14.39 -3.35 0.43
N VAL A 84 14.70 -2.13 0.01
CA VAL A 84 13.73 -1.03 -0.05
C VAL A 84 13.49 -0.64 -1.51
N LEU A 85 12.27 -0.90 -1.99
CA LEU A 85 11.80 -0.54 -3.33
C LEU A 85 11.02 0.75 -3.24
N ALA A 86 11.48 1.80 -3.90
CA ALA A 86 10.82 3.09 -3.83
C ALA A 86 11.16 3.99 -5.04
N PRO A 87 10.30 4.98 -5.37
CA PRO A 87 10.59 5.93 -6.41
C PRO A 87 11.75 6.86 -6.03
N VAL A 88 12.29 7.54 -7.03
CA VAL A 88 13.54 8.31 -6.94
C VAL A 88 13.53 9.36 -5.82
N ASN A 89 12.44 10.09 -5.63
CA ASN A 89 12.31 11.12 -4.59
C ASN A 89 12.29 10.53 -3.18
N VAL A 90 11.61 9.41 -2.99
CA VAL A 90 11.61 8.66 -1.72
C VAL A 90 13.01 8.13 -1.41
N LEU A 91 13.69 7.53 -2.38
CA LEU A 91 15.08 7.08 -2.21
C LEU A 91 16.03 8.22 -1.85
N ALA A 92 15.84 9.40 -2.43
CA ALA A 92 16.62 10.58 -2.09
C ALA A 92 16.41 10.98 -0.62
N ALA A 93 15.17 10.98 -0.14
CA ALA A 93 14.83 11.27 1.26
C ALA A 93 15.40 10.22 2.24
N LEU A 94 15.31 8.92 1.88
CA LEU A 94 15.90 7.85 2.68
C LEU A 94 17.41 7.98 2.79
N ARG A 95 18.10 8.22 1.68
CA ARG A 95 19.58 8.41 1.67
C ARG A 95 20.02 9.63 2.45
N ALA A 96 19.21 10.71 2.47
CA ALA A 96 19.50 11.89 3.28
C ALA A 96 19.34 11.62 4.78
N ARG A 97 18.45 10.70 5.18
CA ARG A 97 18.19 10.37 6.58
C ARG A 97 19.07 9.25 7.12
N TYR A 98 19.28 8.20 6.35
CA TYR A 98 19.98 6.99 6.79
C TYR A 98 21.36 6.89 6.14
N ALA A 99 22.41 6.91 6.98
CA ALA A 99 23.80 6.75 6.51
C ALA A 99 24.13 5.29 6.11
N ARG A 100 23.28 4.32 6.49
CA ARG A 100 23.46 2.91 6.10
C ARG A 100 23.12 2.74 4.62
N ALA A 101 23.98 2.04 3.92
CA ALA A 101 23.69 1.55 2.58
C ALA A 101 22.74 0.34 2.70
N GLU A 102 21.47 0.60 2.87
CA GLU A 102 20.44 -0.41 2.67
C GLU A 102 20.40 -0.78 1.18
N ASN A 103 19.77 -1.90 0.83
CA ASN A 103 19.55 -2.28 -0.56
C ASN A 103 18.45 -1.40 -1.18
N TYR A 104 18.73 -0.12 -1.37
CA TYR A 104 17.80 0.84 -1.97
C TYR A 104 17.74 0.62 -3.47
N MET A 105 16.59 0.17 -3.95
CA MET A 105 16.33 -0.14 -5.34
C MET A 105 15.37 0.88 -5.93
N LEU A 106 15.78 1.53 -7.04
CA LEU A 106 14.89 2.40 -7.79
C LEU A 106 13.69 1.61 -8.30
N PHE A 107 12.50 2.15 -8.05
CA PHE A 107 11.25 1.49 -8.39
C PHE A 107 10.25 2.49 -9.00
N ASP A 108 10.73 3.31 -9.95
CA ASP A 108 9.89 4.23 -10.73
C ASP A 108 8.96 3.45 -11.69
N PRO A 109 7.86 4.05 -12.20
CA PRO A 109 6.90 3.35 -13.06
C PRO A 109 7.53 2.58 -14.22
N GLY A 110 7.17 1.32 -14.37
CA GLY A 110 7.65 0.42 -15.43
C GLY A 110 8.92 -0.36 -15.08
N ILE A 111 9.39 -0.28 -13.84
CA ILE A 111 10.54 -1.09 -13.39
C ILE A 111 10.03 -2.42 -12.82
N GLU A 112 10.73 -3.50 -13.19
CA GLU A 112 10.49 -4.84 -12.65
C GLU A 112 11.71 -5.31 -11.84
N ILE A 113 11.46 -5.91 -10.68
CA ILE A 113 12.49 -6.44 -9.78
C ILE A 113 12.02 -7.82 -9.31
N THR A 114 12.93 -8.78 -9.26
CA THR A 114 12.67 -10.10 -8.66
C THR A 114 13.55 -10.29 -7.44
N LEU A 115 12.93 -10.54 -6.28
CA LEU A 115 13.61 -10.85 -5.02
C LEU A 115 12.97 -12.10 -4.41
N ASN A 116 13.77 -13.02 -3.93
CA ASN A 116 13.31 -14.24 -3.26
C ASN A 116 12.28 -15.06 -4.06
N GLY A 117 12.33 -15.01 -5.38
CA GLY A 117 11.38 -15.68 -6.27
C GLY A 117 10.04 -14.94 -6.45
N ILE A 118 9.90 -13.73 -5.92
CA ILE A 118 8.73 -12.88 -6.04
C ILE A 118 9.04 -11.77 -7.05
N ARG A 119 8.14 -11.55 -8.02
CA ARG A 119 8.24 -10.46 -8.99
C ARG A 119 7.45 -9.26 -8.51
N PHE A 120 8.08 -8.10 -8.53
CA PHE A 120 7.53 -6.79 -8.23
C PHE A 120 7.57 -5.94 -9.50
N SER A 121 6.44 -5.39 -9.92
CA SER A 121 6.36 -4.48 -11.06
C SER A 121 5.74 -3.17 -10.61
N SER A 122 6.44 -2.06 -10.78
CA SER A 122 5.90 -0.73 -10.47
C SER A 122 5.00 -0.23 -11.58
N THR A 123 3.91 0.42 -11.20
CA THR A 123 2.89 0.95 -12.11
C THR A 123 2.76 2.46 -11.96
N TYR A 124 2.17 3.11 -12.95
CA TYR A 124 1.80 4.52 -12.88
C TYR A 124 0.69 4.75 -11.88
N ALA A 125 0.78 5.83 -11.11
CA ALA A 125 -0.29 6.38 -10.30
C ALA A 125 -0.51 7.88 -10.64
N ALA A 126 -1.74 8.38 -10.47
CA ALA A 126 -2.10 9.78 -10.72
C ALA A 126 -2.37 10.47 -9.38
N HIS A 127 -1.33 11.01 -8.77
CA HIS A 127 -1.39 11.60 -7.43
C HIS A 127 -0.65 12.94 -7.37
N SER A 128 -0.66 13.60 -6.20
CA SER A 128 -0.04 14.92 -6.01
C SER A 128 1.48 14.87 -5.79
N ASP A 129 2.06 13.70 -5.60
CA ASP A 129 3.52 13.50 -5.59
C ASP A 129 4.08 13.59 -7.03
N GLU A 130 5.37 13.88 -7.18
CA GLU A 130 6.06 13.90 -8.48
C GLU A 130 6.31 12.51 -9.06
N HIS A 131 6.49 11.50 -8.20
CA HIS A 131 6.84 10.12 -8.57
C HIS A 131 6.00 9.06 -7.86
N PRO A 132 4.65 9.16 -7.88
CA PRO A 132 3.82 8.17 -7.21
C PRO A 132 3.77 6.87 -8.03
N ILE A 133 3.74 5.74 -7.34
CA ILE A 133 3.62 4.42 -7.95
C ILE A 133 2.52 3.58 -7.30
N GLY A 134 1.99 2.66 -8.09
CA GLY A 134 1.40 1.43 -7.59
C GLY A 134 2.35 0.26 -7.75
N VAL A 135 1.95 -0.92 -7.32
CA VAL A 135 2.76 -2.14 -7.43
C VAL A 135 1.90 -3.36 -7.76
N VAL A 136 2.42 -4.21 -8.63
CA VAL A 136 1.92 -5.56 -8.87
C VAL A 136 2.95 -6.54 -8.28
N ILE A 137 2.47 -7.47 -7.45
CA ILE A 137 3.28 -8.49 -6.77
C ILE A 137 2.82 -9.86 -7.27
N GLU A 138 3.75 -10.63 -7.83
CA GLU A 138 3.49 -11.98 -8.32
C GLU A 138 4.36 -12.97 -7.55
N GLY A 139 3.72 -13.85 -6.79
CA GLY A 139 4.36 -14.87 -5.96
C GLY A 139 3.34 -15.88 -5.46
N ASP A 140 3.78 -17.09 -5.10
CA ASP A 140 2.92 -18.18 -4.60
C ASP A 140 1.74 -18.52 -5.55
N GLY A 141 1.90 -18.31 -6.87
CA GLY A 141 0.83 -18.47 -7.85
C GLY A 141 -0.29 -17.43 -7.75
N LYS A 142 -0.05 -16.32 -7.07
CA LYS A 142 -0.98 -15.19 -6.86
C LYS A 142 -0.50 -13.91 -7.54
N VAL A 143 -1.46 -13.08 -7.91
CA VAL A 143 -1.25 -11.73 -8.44
C VAL A 143 -1.96 -10.73 -7.54
N ILE A 144 -1.20 -9.92 -6.84
CA ILE A 144 -1.68 -8.89 -5.91
C ILE A 144 -1.37 -7.52 -6.47
N CYS A 145 -2.38 -6.66 -6.60
CA CYS A 145 -2.25 -5.30 -7.09
C CYS A 145 -2.52 -4.30 -5.95
N HIS A 146 -1.61 -3.37 -5.74
CA HIS A 146 -1.77 -2.24 -4.83
C HIS A 146 -1.60 -0.96 -5.63
N THR A 147 -2.63 -0.12 -5.70
CA THR A 147 -2.59 1.05 -6.60
C THR A 147 -1.76 2.22 -6.08
N GLY A 148 -1.31 2.16 -4.82
CA GLY A 148 -0.87 3.36 -4.13
C GLY A 148 -2.01 4.36 -4.01
N ASP A 149 -1.69 5.60 -3.70
CA ASP A 149 -2.62 6.70 -3.76
C ASP A 149 -2.76 7.18 -5.21
N THR A 150 -4.00 7.26 -5.69
CA THR A 150 -4.26 7.65 -7.08
C THR A 150 -5.70 8.11 -7.29
N MET A 151 -5.88 9.14 -8.11
CA MET A 151 -7.16 9.44 -8.76
C MET A 151 -7.41 8.44 -9.89
N PHE A 152 -8.66 8.30 -10.31
CA PHE A 152 -8.97 7.59 -11.56
C PHE A 152 -8.35 8.33 -12.76
N HIS A 153 -7.52 7.62 -13.50
CA HIS A 153 -6.97 8.11 -14.75
C HIS A 153 -7.10 7.04 -15.84
N LYS A 154 -7.36 7.46 -17.08
CA LYS A 154 -7.60 6.57 -18.23
C LYS A 154 -6.45 5.57 -18.52
N ARG A 155 -5.25 5.84 -18.02
CA ARG A 155 -4.07 4.99 -18.14
C ARG A 155 -4.11 3.81 -17.17
N LEU A 156 -4.71 3.97 -15.96
CA LEU A 156 -4.68 2.95 -14.91
C LEU A 156 -5.12 1.55 -15.36
N PRO A 157 -6.19 1.37 -16.16
CA PRO A 157 -6.58 0.04 -16.61
C PRO A 157 -5.51 -0.72 -17.42
N SER A 158 -4.57 -0.02 -18.04
CA SER A 158 -3.47 -0.66 -18.78
C SER A 158 -2.23 -0.95 -17.93
N GLU A 159 -2.20 -0.46 -16.70
CA GLU A 159 -1.08 -0.64 -15.77
C GLU A 159 -1.20 -1.94 -14.95
N TYR A 160 -2.40 -2.49 -14.85
CA TYR A 160 -2.68 -3.65 -14.01
C TYR A 160 -3.20 -4.83 -14.82
N PRO A 161 -2.85 -6.08 -14.44
CA PRO A 161 -3.42 -7.26 -15.07
C PRO A 161 -4.91 -7.40 -14.73
N GLN A 162 -5.70 -7.83 -15.71
CA GLN A 162 -7.09 -8.22 -15.48
C GLN A 162 -7.16 -9.52 -14.69
N GLY A 163 -8.20 -9.65 -13.85
CA GLY A 163 -8.44 -10.89 -13.10
C GLY A 163 -7.41 -11.18 -12.00
N ALA A 164 -6.68 -10.16 -11.52
CA ALA A 164 -5.78 -10.31 -10.38
C ALA A 164 -6.48 -11.00 -9.19
N ASP A 165 -5.73 -11.70 -8.34
CA ASP A 165 -6.30 -12.37 -7.16
C ASP A 165 -6.83 -11.34 -6.16
N LEU A 166 -6.10 -10.22 -5.98
CA LEU A 166 -6.50 -9.10 -5.12
C LEU A 166 -6.15 -7.76 -5.77
N LEU A 167 -7.07 -6.81 -5.71
CA LEU A 167 -6.85 -5.39 -6.01
C LEU A 167 -7.07 -4.57 -4.73
N MET A 168 -6.07 -3.83 -4.29
CA MET A 168 -6.12 -2.89 -3.16
C MET A 168 -6.08 -1.48 -3.71
N LEU A 169 -7.06 -0.61 -3.34
CA LEU A 169 -7.22 0.72 -3.90
C LEU A 169 -7.87 1.71 -2.92
N PRO A 170 -7.50 3.02 -2.96
CA PRO A 170 -8.10 4.03 -2.11
C PRO A 170 -9.54 4.34 -2.53
N ILE A 171 -10.39 4.70 -1.54
CA ILE A 171 -11.80 5.04 -1.78
C ILE A 171 -12.23 6.37 -1.14
N ASN A 172 -11.32 7.06 -0.46
CA ASN A 172 -11.67 8.22 0.38
C ASN A 172 -12.02 9.51 -0.38
N GLY A 173 -11.79 9.59 -1.69
CA GLY A 173 -12.19 10.73 -2.53
C GLY A 173 -11.54 12.07 -2.21
N SER A 174 -10.52 12.09 -1.37
CA SER A 174 -9.80 13.29 -0.93
C SER A 174 -8.29 13.11 -1.09
N GLY A 175 -7.51 14.21 -1.07
CA GLY A 175 -6.06 14.15 -1.19
C GLY A 175 -5.58 13.61 -2.55
N TYR A 176 -6.32 13.81 -3.63
CA TYR A 176 -6.04 13.23 -4.95
C TYR A 176 -6.14 11.70 -5.00
N ASN A 177 -7.14 11.15 -4.32
CA ASN A 177 -7.50 9.73 -4.37
C ASN A 177 -8.84 9.50 -5.04
N MET A 178 -9.06 8.28 -5.51
CA MET A 178 -10.37 7.84 -6.01
C MET A 178 -11.42 7.92 -4.91
N ASN A 179 -12.62 8.34 -5.28
CA ASN A 179 -13.82 8.15 -4.48
C ASN A 179 -14.43 6.75 -4.72
N ALA A 180 -15.48 6.41 -4.01
CA ALA A 180 -16.17 5.11 -4.11
C ALA A 180 -16.57 4.77 -5.56
N VAL A 181 -17.12 5.72 -6.31
CA VAL A 181 -17.57 5.53 -7.70
C VAL A 181 -16.40 5.25 -8.65
N ASP A 182 -15.34 6.05 -8.57
CA ASP A 182 -14.15 5.88 -9.41
C ASP A 182 -13.42 4.58 -9.10
N ALA A 183 -13.33 4.20 -7.83
CA ALA A 183 -12.75 2.96 -7.37
C ALA A 183 -13.56 1.74 -7.86
N ALA A 184 -14.89 1.79 -7.78
CA ALA A 184 -15.76 0.76 -8.33
C ALA A 184 -15.64 0.66 -9.85
N ARG A 185 -15.53 1.79 -10.56
CA ARG A 185 -15.28 1.82 -11.99
C ARG A 185 -13.98 1.12 -12.38
N LEU A 186 -12.86 1.40 -11.67
CA LEU A 186 -11.60 0.74 -11.94
C LEU A 186 -11.70 -0.77 -11.65
N THR A 187 -12.34 -1.14 -10.53
CA THR A 187 -12.60 -2.54 -10.16
C THR A 187 -13.37 -3.27 -11.25
N ALA A 188 -14.44 -2.67 -11.79
CA ALA A 188 -15.24 -3.28 -12.86
C ALA A 188 -14.42 -3.49 -14.15
N ILE A 189 -13.51 -2.57 -14.49
CA ILE A 189 -12.65 -2.70 -15.68
C ILE A 189 -11.62 -3.81 -15.48
N LEU A 190 -10.97 -3.88 -14.31
CA LEU A 190 -9.90 -4.84 -14.03
C LEU A 190 -10.44 -6.23 -13.65
N ALA A 191 -11.69 -6.33 -13.21
CA ALA A 191 -12.38 -7.55 -12.83
C ALA A 191 -11.55 -8.48 -11.92
N PRO A 192 -10.98 -7.98 -10.80
CA PRO A 192 -10.18 -8.81 -9.89
C PRO A 192 -11.07 -9.87 -9.23
N LYS A 193 -10.47 -10.98 -8.78
CA LYS A 193 -11.19 -12.02 -8.01
C LYS A 193 -11.70 -11.48 -6.66
N ALA A 194 -10.93 -10.57 -6.05
CA ALA A 194 -11.32 -9.84 -4.84
C ALA A 194 -10.80 -8.40 -4.89
N VAL A 195 -11.52 -7.47 -4.26
CA VAL A 195 -11.10 -6.09 -4.08
C VAL A 195 -11.10 -5.74 -2.60
N LEU A 196 -10.11 -4.97 -2.16
CA LEU A 196 -9.98 -4.47 -0.79
C LEU A 196 -9.88 -2.94 -0.84
N PRO A 197 -10.92 -2.23 -0.36
CA PRO A 197 -10.87 -0.77 -0.21
C PRO A 197 -9.90 -0.39 0.91
N MET A 198 -9.02 0.56 0.66
CA MET A 198 -8.07 1.09 1.63
C MET A 198 -8.17 2.60 1.75
N HIS A 199 -7.39 3.21 2.66
CA HIS A 199 -7.26 4.67 2.83
C HIS A 199 -8.55 5.36 3.25
N TRP A 200 -9.37 4.75 4.13
CA TRP A 200 -10.69 5.29 4.46
C TRP A 200 -11.00 5.43 5.95
N ASP A 201 -10.27 4.74 6.85
CA ASP A 201 -10.64 4.67 8.27
C ASP A 201 -9.53 5.07 9.26
N MET A 202 -8.32 5.37 8.77
CA MET A 202 -7.16 5.68 9.62
C MET A 202 -7.27 7.05 10.29
N PHE A 203 -7.78 8.06 9.60
CA PHE A 203 -7.82 9.45 10.05
C PHE A 203 -9.19 10.07 9.84
N LYS A 204 -9.66 10.88 10.82
CA LYS A 204 -10.86 11.69 10.63
C LYS A 204 -10.75 12.66 9.46
N ALA A 205 -9.53 13.20 9.23
CA ALA A 205 -9.28 14.17 8.15
C ALA A 205 -9.52 13.61 6.75
N TYR A 206 -9.31 12.29 6.56
CA TYR A 206 -9.44 11.62 5.26
C TYR A 206 -10.37 10.40 5.30
N GLY A 207 -11.15 10.27 6.36
CA GLY A 207 -12.10 9.16 6.51
C GLY A 207 -13.28 9.29 5.54
N CYS A 208 -13.82 8.14 5.14
CA CYS A 208 -15.09 8.04 4.42
C CYS A 208 -15.85 6.77 4.86
N ASP A 209 -17.10 6.64 4.41
CA ASP A 209 -17.89 5.45 4.71
C ASP A 209 -17.62 4.36 3.65
N VAL A 210 -17.03 3.25 4.06
CA VAL A 210 -16.77 2.09 3.18
C VAL A 210 -18.05 1.54 2.55
N ASN A 211 -19.22 1.74 3.18
CA ASN A 211 -20.49 1.29 2.64
C ASN A 211 -20.87 2.03 1.34
N GLU A 212 -20.36 3.24 1.10
CA GLU A 212 -20.52 3.91 -0.19
C GLU A 212 -19.89 3.07 -1.31
N PHE A 213 -18.65 2.59 -1.12
CA PHE A 213 -17.98 1.72 -2.08
C PHE A 213 -18.69 0.35 -2.23
N ILE A 214 -19.09 -0.27 -1.14
CA ILE A 214 -19.81 -1.55 -1.16
C ILE A 214 -21.12 -1.41 -1.95
N SER A 215 -21.81 -0.27 -1.81
CA SER A 215 -23.09 -0.02 -2.47
C SER A 215 -23.00 0.11 -4.00
N GLU A 216 -21.82 0.40 -4.54
CA GLU A 216 -21.61 0.44 -6.01
C GLU A 216 -21.71 -0.96 -6.66
N PHE A 217 -21.58 -2.04 -5.88
CA PHE A 217 -21.67 -3.43 -6.35
C PHE A 217 -22.98 -4.10 -5.96
N ARG A 218 -24.11 -3.41 -6.14
CA ARG A 218 -25.46 -3.83 -5.70
C ARG A 218 -25.91 -5.19 -6.23
N ASP A 219 -25.38 -5.61 -7.37
CA ASP A 219 -25.73 -6.89 -8.00
C ASP A 219 -24.91 -8.08 -7.48
N GLY A 220 -24.07 -7.86 -6.44
CA GLY A 220 -23.40 -8.93 -5.69
C GLY A 220 -22.30 -9.68 -6.44
N GLY A 221 -21.87 -9.20 -7.62
CA GLY A 221 -20.91 -9.91 -8.47
C GLY A 221 -19.43 -9.81 -8.04
N GLN A 222 -19.08 -8.84 -7.20
CA GLN A 222 -17.69 -8.59 -6.78
C GLN A 222 -17.47 -9.03 -5.34
N ARG A 223 -16.44 -9.86 -5.11
CA ARG A 223 -15.97 -10.18 -3.75
C ARG A 223 -15.23 -8.97 -3.17
N ILE A 224 -15.81 -8.33 -2.17
CA ILE A 224 -15.22 -7.21 -1.45
C ILE A 224 -14.70 -7.72 -0.12
N LEU A 225 -13.44 -7.40 0.21
CA LEU A 225 -12.80 -7.75 1.48
C LEU A 225 -12.69 -6.49 2.34
N VAL A 226 -13.20 -6.56 3.56
CA VAL A 226 -13.03 -5.54 4.60
C VAL A 226 -12.53 -6.27 5.84
N PRO A 227 -11.25 -6.69 5.86
CA PRO A 227 -10.71 -7.44 6.98
C PRO A 227 -10.54 -6.56 8.21
N GLU A 228 -10.56 -7.17 9.39
CA GLU A 228 -10.10 -6.51 10.60
C GLU A 228 -8.62 -6.15 10.48
N HIS A 229 -8.23 -4.98 10.97
CA HIS A 229 -6.83 -4.57 10.98
C HIS A 229 -5.96 -5.60 11.68
N TYR A 230 -4.79 -5.85 11.11
CA TYR A 230 -3.77 -6.79 11.59
C TYR A 230 -4.17 -8.27 11.54
N ALA A 231 -5.41 -8.61 11.27
CA ALA A 231 -5.81 -10.00 11.07
C ALA A 231 -5.21 -10.56 9.76
N GLU A 232 -4.70 -11.79 9.82
CA GLU A 232 -4.20 -12.48 8.62
C GLU A 232 -5.39 -13.05 7.82
N PHE A 233 -5.34 -12.88 6.50
CA PHE A 233 -6.27 -13.49 5.55
C PHE A 233 -5.53 -13.99 4.30
N GLU A 234 -6.19 -14.82 3.51
CA GLU A 234 -5.68 -15.35 2.24
C GLU A 234 -6.65 -15.04 1.08
N VAL A 235 -6.11 -14.93 -0.14
CA VAL A 235 -6.87 -14.66 -1.37
C VAL A 235 -6.67 -15.76 -2.41
#